data_98b5dc023fc4a0c0e2e502160bc9a431
#
_entry.id   98b5dc023fc4a0c0e2e502160bc9a431
#
_cell.length_a   1.000
_cell.length_b   1.000
_cell.length_c   1.000
_cell.angle_alpha   90.00
_cell.angle_beta   90.00
_cell.angle_gamma   90.00
#
_symmetry.space_group_name_H-M   'P 1'
#
loop_
_entity.id
_entity.type
_entity.pdbx_description
1 polymer ?
#
loop_
_entity_poly.entity_id
_entity_poly.type
_entity_poly.pdbx_seq_one_letter_code
_entity_poly.pdbx_strand_id
1 'polypeptide(L)'
;MDKIRQFLHNINRIPDDADVPDTDVAELKQTSLPTTVHCDHLIRAEVQGDVDMKVSLDENSEVFKFLQSACAKYGCGFWKPGAGIIHQVVLENYAFPGGLMIGTDSHTPNAGGLGMIAIGVGGLDAAETMAGLPWELLYPKRVGIKL
;
A
#
# COMPACT_ATOMS: atom_id res chain seq x y z
N MET A 1 -20.30 -1.29 -1.66
CA MET A 1 -19.53 -1.92 -0.57
C MET A 1 -18.54 -2.95 -1.08
N ASP A 2 -18.92 -3.88 -1.94
CA ASP A 2 -18.05 -4.97 -2.40
C ASP A 2 -16.74 -4.53 -3.08
N LYS A 3 -16.76 -3.39 -3.78
CA LYS A 3 -15.57 -2.92 -4.52
C LYS A 3 -14.47 -2.36 -3.61
N ILE A 4 -14.82 -1.73 -2.48
CA ILE A 4 -13.83 -1.25 -1.52
C ILE A 4 -13.25 -2.42 -0.73
N ARG A 5 -14.08 -3.36 -0.31
CA ARG A 5 -13.61 -4.61 0.31
C ARG A 5 -12.67 -5.36 -0.63
N GLN A 6 -12.99 -5.45 -1.91
CA GLN A 6 -12.15 -6.09 -2.92
C GLN A 6 -10.83 -5.33 -3.16
N PHE A 7 -10.84 -3.99 -3.10
CA PHE A 7 -9.63 -3.17 -3.15
C PHE A 7 -8.72 -3.45 -1.95
N LEU A 8 -9.28 -3.43 -0.75
CA LEU A 8 -8.55 -3.71 0.49
C LEU A 8 -8.05 -5.17 0.54
N HIS A 9 -8.84 -6.12 0.07
CA HIS A 9 -8.46 -7.53 -0.04
C HIS A 9 -7.26 -7.75 -0.98
N ASN A 10 -7.21 -7.02 -2.09
CA ASN A 10 -6.11 -7.09 -3.05
C ASN A 10 -4.84 -6.38 -2.58
N ILE A 11 -4.95 -5.38 -1.70
CA ILE A 11 -3.80 -4.70 -1.10
C ILE A 11 -3.18 -5.54 0.02
N ASN A 12 -3.98 -6.25 0.81
CA ASN A 12 -3.46 -6.99 1.97
C ASN A 12 -4.49 -7.99 2.52
N ARG A 13 -4.77 -9.10 1.85
CA ARG A 13 -5.61 -10.22 2.35
C ARG A 13 -6.35 -9.92 3.66
N ILE A 14 -7.29 -8.97 3.63
CA ILE A 14 -8.17 -8.74 4.78
C ILE A 14 -9.06 -9.98 4.89
N PRO A 15 -9.20 -10.59 6.06
CA PRO A 15 -10.17 -11.66 6.27
C PRO A 15 -11.56 -11.21 5.82
N ASP A 16 -12.32 -12.10 5.18
CA ASP A 16 -13.68 -11.82 4.67
C ASP A 16 -14.67 -11.40 5.78
N ASP A 17 -14.30 -11.63 7.04
CA ASP A 17 -15.06 -11.34 8.26
C ASP A 17 -14.64 -10.06 8.99
N ALA A 18 -13.70 -9.28 8.44
CA ALA A 18 -13.30 -8.01 9.06
C ALA A 18 -14.46 -7.00 9.00
N ASP A 19 -14.91 -6.53 10.16
CA ASP A 19 -15.86 -5.43 10.29
C ASP A 19 -15.21 -4.12 9.84
N VAL A 20 -15.36 -3.79 8.56
CA VAL A 20 -15.00 -2.46 8.06
C VAL A 20 -16.17 -1.52 8.39
N PRO A 21 -15.95 -0.40 9.12
CA PRO A 21 -17.01 0.55 9.42
C PRO A 21 -17.71 1.01 8.15
N ASP A 22 -19.03 0.84 8.11
CA ASP A 22 -19.85 0.92 6.90
C ASP A 22 -20.02 2.35 6.34
N THR A 23 -19.76 3.38 7.13
CA THR A 23 -20.23 4.73 6.81
C THR A 23 -19.17 5.65 6.21
N ASP A 24 -17.96 5.67 6.73
CA ASP A 24 -17.01 6.74 6.37
C ASP A 24 -16.14 6.42 5.15
N VAL A 25 -15.80 5.14 4.95
CA VAL A 25 -14.97 4.71 3.79
C VAL A 25 -15.80 4.64 2.50
N ALA A 26 -17.10 4.38 2.58
CA ALA A 26 -17.98 4.26 1.41
C ALA A 26 -18.24 5.60 0.71
N GLU A 27 -18.16 6.72 1.44
CA GLU A 27 -18.38 8.08 0.91
C GLU A 27 -17.09 8.80 0.53
N LEU A 28 -15.93 8.16 0.68
CA LEU A 28 -14.63 8.74 0.37
C LEU A 28 -14.58 9.18 -1.10
N LYS A 29 -14.40 10.47 -1.33
CA LYS A 29 -14.23 11.04 -2.68
C LYS A 29 -12.76 11.09 -3.09
N GLN A 30 -11.88 11.30 -2.14
CA GLN A 30 -10.44 11.39 -2.31
C GLN A 30 -9.75 11.00 -1.00
N THR A 31 -8.56 10.40 -1.08
CA THR A 31 -7.75 10.13 0.11
C THR A 31 -7.36 11.39 0.84
N SER A 32 -7.44 11.38 2.17
CA SER A 32 -7.13 12.52 3.03
C SER A 32 -5.62 12.79 3.13
N LEU A 33 -4.80 11.79 2.80
CA LEU A 33 -3.34 11.85 2.86
C LEU A 33 -2.74 11.43 1.52
N PRO A 34 -1.53 11.89 1.17
CA PRO A 34 -0.80 11.40 0.02
C PRO A 34 -0.65 9.88 0.09
N THR A 35 -1.19 9.19 -0.89
CA THR A 35 -1.26 7.72 -0.94
C THR A 35 -0.75 7.22 -2.27
N THR A 36 0.01 6.14 -2.27
CA THR A 36 0.49 5.46 -3.47
C THR A 36 0.17 3.98 -3.44
N VAL A 37 -0.09 3.41 -4.61
CA VAL A 37 -0.37 2.00 -4.81
C VAL A 37 0.64 1.43 -5.79
N HIS A 38 1.20 0.26 -5.46
CA HIS A 38 2.26 -0.40 -6.19
C HIS A 38 1.83 -1.80 -6.63
N CYS A 39 2.35 -2.29 -7.75
CA CYS A 39 1.93 -3.54 -8.38
C CYS A 39 3.02 -4.62 -8.41
N ASP A 40 4.17 -4.38 -7.80
CA ASP A 40 5.36 -5.24 -7.90
C ASP A 40 5.14 -6.66 -7.33
N HIS A 41 4.32 -6.83 -6.30
CA HIS A 41 4.01 -8.14 -5.73
C HIS A 41 3.17 -9.05 -6.63
N LEU A 42 2.67 -8.55 -7.75
CA LEU A 42 1.93 -9.32 -8.76
C LEU A 42 2.79 -9.65 -10.00
N ILE A 43 4.08 -9.38 -9.94
CA ILE A 43 5.03 -9.66 -11.01
C ILE A 43 5.76 -10.97 -10.72
N ARG A 44 5.76 -11.86 -11.70
CA ARG A 44 6.54 -13.11 -11.64
C ARG A 44 8.04 -12.85 -11.75
N ALA A 45 8.83 -13.76 -11.22
CA ALA A 45 10.29 -13.78 -11.32
C ALA A 45 10.78 -15.24 -11.51
N GLU A 46 10.42 -15.87 -12.62
CA GLU A 46 10.67 -17.29 -12.87
C GLU A 46 11.67 -17.53 -14.01
N VAL A 47 11.64 -16.73 -15.07
CA VAL A 47 12.43 -16.94 -16.26
C VAL A 47 13.38 -15.75 -16.51
N GLN A 48 12.81 -14.63 -16.91
CA GLN A 48 13.51 -13.36 -17.12
C GLN A 48 12.51 -12.20 -17.24
N GLY A 49 12.96 -10.98 -16.97
CA GLY A 49 12.13 -9.80 -16.79
C GLY A 49 11.06 -9.58 -17.86
N ASP A 50 11.42 -9.62 -19.15
CA ASP A 50 10.47 -9.33 -20.24
C ASP A 50 9.41 -10.43 -20.39
N VAL A 51 9.79 -11.68 -20.21
CA VAL A 51 8.89 -12.84 -20.34
C VAL A 51 7.92 -12.84 -19.16
N ASP A 52 8.47 -12.74 -17.94
CA ASP A 52 7.68 -12.76 -16.71
C ASP A 52 6.74 -11.55 -16.62
N MET A 53 7.18 -10.39 -17.08
CA MET A 53 6.35 -9.18 -17.17
C MET A 53 5.15 -9.39 -18.09
N LYS A 54 5.37 -9.95 -19.28
CA LYS A 54 4.29 -10.21 -20.22
C LYS A 54 3.25 -11.17 -19.67
N VAL A 55 3.69 -12.25 -19.03
CA VAL A 55 2.81 -13.22 -18.39
C VAL A 55 2.03 -12.57 -17.26
N SER A 56 2.70 -11.79 -16.40
CA SER A 56 2.07 -11.10 -15.27
C SER A 56 1.02 -10.09 -15.73
N LEU A 57 1.27 -9.35 -16.81
CA LEU A 57 0.32 -8.40 -17.39
C LEU A 57 -0.92 -9.09 -17.96
N ASP A 58 -0.78 -10.26 -18.52
CA ASP A 58 -1.89 -11.05 -19.06
C ASP A 58 -2.74 -11.63 -17.92
N GLU A 59 -2.10 -12.36 -17.01
CA GLU A 59 -2.78 -13.04 -15.91
C GLU A 59 -3.48 -12.08 -14.93
N ASN A 60 -2.88 -10.93 -14.62
CA ASN A 60 -3.38 -9.98 -13.65
C ASN A 60 -4.01 -8.73 -14.28
N SER A 61 -4.38 -8.78 -15.56
CA SER A 61 -4.85 -7.60 -16.29
C SER A 61 -6.07 -6.93 -15.64
N GLU A 62 -7.02 -7.71 -15.11
CA GLU A 62 -8.20 -7.20 -14.42
C GLU A 62 -7.83 -6.49 -13.12
N VAL A 63 -6.91 -7.08 -12.34
CA VAL A 63 -6.44 -6.49 -11.07
C VAL A 63 -5.73 -5.17 -11.34
N PHE A 64 -4.83 -5.12 -12.31
CA PHE A 64 -4.13 -3.87 -12.65
C PHE A 64 -5.08 -2.77 -13.13
N LYS A 65 -6.07 -3.10 -13.96
CA LYS A 65 -7.10 -2.14 -14.39
C LYS A 65 -7.95 -1.66 -13.22
N PHE A 66 -8.31 -2.56 -12.32
CA PHE A 66 -9.04 -2.21 -11.11
C PHE A 66 -8.24 -1.26 -10.23
N LEU A 67 -6.97 -1.58 -9.90
CA LEU A 67 -6.10 -0.73 -9.10
C LEU A 67 -5.91 0.65 -9.74
N GLN A 68 -5.68 0.70 -11.05
CA GLN A 68 -5.55 1.96 -11.79
C GLN A 68 -6.83 2.80 -11.71
N SER A 69 -8.00 2.19 -11.88
CA SER A 69 -9.28 2.89 -11.81
C SER A 69 -9.59 3.38 -10.39
N ALA A 70 -9.25 2.59 -9.38
CA ALA A 70 -9.40 2.97 -7.98
C ALA A 70 -8.47 4.13 -7.62
N CYS A 71 -7.21 4.08 -8.02
CA CYS A 71 -6.28 5.18 -7.82
C CYS A 71 -6.76 6.47 -8.48
N ALA A 72 -7.26 6.39 -9.70
CA ALA A 72 -7.83 7.54 -10.40
C ALA A 72 -9.07 8.10 -9.68
N LYS A 73 -9.93 7.22 -9.15
CA LYS A 73 -11.13 7.62 -8.42
C LYS A 73 -10.81 8.32 -7.09
N TYR A 74 -9.85 7.80 -6.34
CA TYR A 74 -9.54 8.27 -4.98
C TYR A 74 -8.34 9.22 -4.91
N GLY A 75 -7.74 9.58 -6.05
CA GLY A 75 -6.62 10.51 -6.09
C GLY A 75 -5.29 9.92 -5.59
N CYS A 76 -5.13 8.60 -5.65
CA CYS A 76 -3.88 7.94 -5.27
C CYS A 76 -2.87 7.96 -6.42
N GLY A 77 -1.58 8.06 -6.11
CA GLY A 77 -0.51 7.81 -7.06
C GLY A 77 -0.48 6.33 -7.45
N PHE A 78 -0.36 6.02 -8.75
CA PHE A 78 -0.34 4.67 -9.26
C PHE A 78 1.01 4.32 -9.89
N TRP A 79 1.75 3.45 -9.24
CA TRP A 79 2.97 2.86 -9.76
C TRP A 79 2.63 1.56 -10.49
N LYS A 80 2.62 1.65 -11.83
CA LYS A 80 2.19 0.56 -12.71
C LYS A 80 3.12 -0.65 -12.63
N PRO A 81 2.65 -1.83 -13.12
CA PRO A 81 3.50 -3.00 -13.29
C PRO A 81 4.80 -2.66 -14.02
N GLY A 82 5.93 -3.12 -13.49
CA GLY A 82 7.25 -2.84 -14.04
C GLY A 82 7.91 -1.54 -13.59
N ALA A 83 7.25 -0.73 -12.77
CA ALA A 83 7.83 0.52 -12.26
C ALA A 83 8.98 0.32 -11.25
N GLY A 84 9.15 -0.88 -10.77
CA GLY A 84 10.16 -1.25 -9.78
C GLY A 84 9.56 -1.84 -8.50
N ILE A 85 10.41 -2.36 -7.65
CA ILE A 85 10.06 -2.91 -6.35
C ILE A 85 9.62 -1.77 -5.41
N ILE A 86 8.48 -1.93 -4.72
CA ILE A 86 7.91 -0.91 -3.82
C ILE A 86 8.94 -0.36 -2.83
N HIS A 87 9.74 -1.23 -2.21
CA HIS A 87 10.72 -0.82 -1.21
C HIS A 87 11.70 0.20 -1.75
N GLN A 88 12.25 -0.02 -2.95
CA GLN A 88 13.18 0.91 -3.59
C GLN A 88 12.49 2.18 -4.08
N VAL A 89 11.36 2.02 -4.76
CA VAL A 89 10.58 3.17 -5.27
C VAL A 89 10.21 4.13 -4.15
N VAL A 90 9.77 3.60 -3.00
CA VAL A 90 9.40 4.41 -1.83
C VAL A 90 10.61 5.11 -1.22
N LEU A 91 11.72 4.40 -1.06
CA LEU A 91 12.95 5.00 -0.51
C LEU A 91 13.50 6.13 -1.40
N GLU A 92 13.45 5.94 -2.72
CA GLU A 92 14.02 6.90 -3.68
C GLU A 92 13.14 8.15 -3.87
N ASN A 93 11.81 8.01 -3.72
CA ASN A 93 10.90 9.08 -4.11
C ASN A 93 10.15 9.74 -2.95
N TYR A 94 9.97 9.04 -1.83
CA TYR A 94 9.07 9.51 -0.76
C TYR A 94 9.71 9.55 0.63
N ALA A 95 10.82 8.85 0.85
CA ALA A 95 11.45 8.82 2.15
C ALA A 95 12.27 10.09 2.42
N PHE A 96 12.09 10.67 3.60
CA PHE A 96 12.85 11.84 4.07
C PHE A 96 12.94 11.84 5.60
N PRO A 97 14.01 12.40 6.17
CA PRO A 97 14.18 12.47 7.62
C PRO A 97 13.03 13.24 8.31
N GLY A 98 12.49 12.67 9.39
CA GLY A 98 11.44 13.29 10.20
C GLY A 98 10.02 13.05 9.67
N GLY A 99 9.86 12.34 8.56
CA GLY A 99 8.53 11.95 8.04
C GLY A 99 7.91 10.79 8.81
N LEU A 100 6.61 10.62 8.67
CA LEU A 100 5.84 9.45 9.10
C LEU A 100 5.27 8.74 7.88
N MET A 101 5.44 7.44 7.81
CA MET A 101 4.90 6.60 6.75
C MET A 101 4.24 5.35 7.34
N ILE A 102 3.07 5.02 6.85
CA ILE A 102 2.47 3.71 7.07
C ILE A 102 2.28 3.01 5.72
N GLY A 103 2.36 1.71 5.70
CA GLY A 103 2.18 0.93 4.48
C GLY A 103 1.79 -0.50 4.78
N THR A 104 1.07 -1.10 3.87
CA THR A 104 0.61 -2.50 3.99
C THR A 104 1.69 -3.51 3.59
N ASP A 105 2.83 -3.04 3.12
CA ASP A 105 3.99 -3.88 2.82
C ASP A 105 4.82 -4.16 4.08
N SER A 106 5.27 -5.40 4.23
CA SER A 106 6.08 -5.84 5.38
C SER A 106 7.45 -5.16 5.47
N HIS A 107 7.96 -4.59 4.37
CA HIS A 107 9.22 -3.86 4.30
C HIS A 107 9.07 -2.33 4.42
N THR A 108 7.86 -1.84 4.69
CA THR A 108 7.63 -0.42 5.00
C THR A 108 8.63 0.14 6.02
N PRO A 109 9.00 -0.59 7.11
CA PRO A 109 9.98 -0.13 8.08
C PRO A 109 11.37 0.20 7.51
N ASN A 110 11.71 -0.23 6.30
CA ASN A 110 12.99 0.11 5.66
C ASN A 110 13.19 1.63 5.50
N ALA A 111 12.12 2.41 5.37
CA ALA A 111 12.20 3.86 5.31
C ALA A 111 12.74 4.49 6.61
N GLY A 112 12.72 3.73 7.71
CA GLY A 112 13.40 4.11 8.96
C GLY A 112 14.91 4.28 8.81
N GLY A 113 15.54 3.56 7.88
CA GLY A 113 16.94 3.73 7.55
C GLY A 113 17.29 5.12 6.96
N LEU A 114 16.30 5.83 6.43
CA LEU A 114 16.42 7.20 5.95
C LEU A 114 15.83 8.24 6.92
N GLY A 115 15.63 7.86 8.18
CA GLY A 115 15.20 8.78 9.24
C GLY A 115 13.71 9.05 9.32
N MET A 116 12.87 8.20 8.72
CA MET A 116 11.41 8.23 8.90
C MET A 116 10.96 7.41 10.11
N ILE A 117 9.79 7.72 10.65
CA ILE A 117 9.01 6.73 11.39
C ILE A 117 8.19 5.97 10.34
N ALA A 118 8.54 4.72 10.09
CA ALA A 118 7.91 3.91 9.05
C ALA A 118 7.39 2.61 9.64
N ILE A 119 6.10 2.33 9.44
CA ILE A 119 5.39 1.26 10.15
C ILE A 119 4.57 0.45 9.15
N GLY A 120 4.71 -0.89 9.22
CA GLY A 120 3.84 -1.83 8.53
C GLY A 120 2.51 -1.96 9.26
N VAL A 121 1.40 -1.81 8.54
CA VAL A 121 0.04 -1.85 9.09
C VAL A 121 -0.84 -2.81 8.30
N GLY A 122 -1.99 -3.17 8.86
CA GLY A 122 -3.01 -3.92 8.15
C GLY A 122 -3.75 -3.07 7.11
N GLY A 123 -4.46 -3.74 6.20
CA GLY A 123 -5.22 -3.05 5.16
C GLY A 123 -6.34 -2.17 5.72
N LEU A 124 -6.96 -2.57 6.84
CA LEU A 124 -7.99 -1.77 7.51
C LEU A 124 -7.40 -0.47 8.05
N ASP A 125 -6.30 -0.54 8.79
CA ASP A 125 -5.60 0.65 9.31
C ASP A 125 -5.24 1.63 8.19
N ALA A 126 -4.74 1.10 7.05
CA ALA A 126 -4.43 1.90 5.88
C ALA A 126 -5.69 2.58 5.31
N ALA A 127 -6.80 1.86 5.20
CA ALA A 127 -8.05 2.39 4.68
C ALA A 127 -8.65 3.47 5.57
N GLU A 128 -8.66 3.28 6.88
CA GLU A 128 -9.11 4.26 7.86
C GLU A 128 -8.25 5.54 7.77
N THR A 129 -6.94 5.38 7.70
CA THR A 129 -6.02 6.52 7.54
C THR A 129 -6.23 7.24 6.19
N MET A 130 -6.46 6.50 5.10
CA MET A 130 -6.81 7.09 3.81
C MET A 130 -8.13 7.88 3.88
N ALA A 131 -9.07 7.44 4.69
CA ALA A 131 -10.33 8.15 4.96
C ALA A 131 -10.17 9.37 5.89
N GLY A 132 -9.01 9.56 6.49
CA GLY A 132 -8.74 10.67 7.42
C GLY A 132 -9.08 10.35 8.87
N LEU A 133 -9.35 9.09 9.17
CA LEU A 133 -9.54 8.66 10.55
C LEU A 133 -8.18 8.58 11.27
N PRO A 134 -8.13 8.82 12.59
CA PRO A 134 -6.90 8.71 13.34
C PRO A 134 -6.46 7.25 13.44
N TRP A 135 -5.18 7.00 13.16
CA TRP A 135 -4.58 5.71 13.45
C TRP A 135 -4.04 5.69 14.88
N GLU A 136 -4.56 4.79 15.70
CA GLU A 136 -4.20 4.69 17.10
C GLU A 136 -3.13 3.61 17.33
N LEU A 137 -2.06 3.98 18.02
CA LEU A 137 -0.98 3.09 18.41
C LEU A 137 -0.69 3.21 19.89
N LEU A 138 -0.66 2.08 20.59
CA LEU A 138 -0.13 2.05 21.95
C LEU A 138 1.33 2.49 21.95
N TYR A 139 1.68 3.42 22.83
CA TYR A 139 3.04 3.94 22.89
C TYR A 139 4.05 2.80 23.08
N PRO A 140 4.94 2.53 22.12
CA PRO A 140 5.82 1.37 22.16
C PRO A 140 6.97 1.57 23.14
N LYS A 141 7.43 0.45 23.73
CA LYS A 141 8.71 0.46 24.46
C LYS A 141 9.87 0.64 23.47
N ARG A 142 10.75 1.59 23.76
CA ARG A 142 11.93 1.82 22.95
C ARG A 142 13.01 0.82 23.28
N VAL A 143 13.57 0.19 22.25
CA VAL A 143 14.74 -0.70 22.35
C VAL A 143 15.86 -0.10 21.52
N GLY A 144 16.99 0.21 22.15
CA GLY A 144 18.19 0.67 21.46
C GLY A 144 19.05 -0.53 21.05
N ILE A 145 19.46 -0.57 19.78
CA ILE A 145 20.42 -1.55 19.27
C ILE A 145 21.64 -0.77 18.80
N LYS A 146 22.79 -1.10 19.39
CA LYS A 146 24.10 -0.58 18.93
C LYS A 146 24.73 -1.64 18.05
N LEU A 147 24.98 -1.32 16.79
CA LEU A 147 25.72 -2.13 15.82
C LEU A 147 27.21 -1.93 15.98
#